data_9d8eea3c66ec6e09d0c53c299e41de1b
#
_entry.id   9d8eea3c66ec6e09d0c53c299e41de1b
#
_cell.length_a   1.000
_cell.length_b   1.000
_cell.length_c   1.000
_cell.angle_alpha   90.00
_cell.angle_beta   90.00
_cell.angle_gamma   90.00
#
_symmetry.space_group_name_H-M   'P 1'
#
loop_
_entity.id
_entity.type
_entity.pdbx_description
1 polymer ?
#
loop_
_entity_poly.entity_id
_entity_poly.type
_entity_poly.pdbx_seq_one_letter_code
_entity_poly.pdbx_strand_id
1 'polypeptide(L)'
;MRVVFAFALMILALGLPAAGQSNDTPWQATVTAQIEAFRASDGAAALDMASQAFKAQFEDPDLFVAAIAASGYAPIVTSRSHSFGTFDKVSETQVLQVVRFVGPDQTLYEAVYQLTDEPDVGWRVQGVALRKEAGIGV
;
A
#
# COMPACT_ATOMS: atom_id res chain seq x y z
N MET A 1 -12.26 18.05 -60.98
CA MET A 1 -11.46 18.08 -60.17
C MET A 1 -11.84 17.95 -58.84
N ARG A 2 -11.33 17.29 -58.17
CA ARG A 2 -11.65 17.07 -56.95
C ARG A 2 -10.63 17.24 -56.10
N VAL A 3 -10.81 17.67 -55.06
CA VAL A 3 -9.82 17.88 -54.08
C VAL A 3 -10.04 16.89 -53.02
N VAL A 4 -9.14 16.07 -52.90
CA VAL A 4 -9.20 15.11 -51.84
C VAL A 4 -8.44 15.69 -50.70
N PHE A 5 -9.15 16.02 -49.71
CA PHE A 5 -8.52 16.38 -48.48
C PHE A 5 -8.35 15.15 -47.70
N ALA A 6 -7.22 14.62 -47.80
CA ALA A 6 -6.81 13.73 -46.80
C ALA A 6 -6.66 14.54 -45.51
N PHE A 7 -7.70 14.58 -44.79
CA PHE A 7 -7.55 14.93 -43.45
C PHE A 7 -6.88 13.78 -42.77
N ALA A 8 -5.62 13.84 -42.78
CA ALA A 8 -4.94 13.20 -41.72
C ALA A 8 -5.40 13.95 -40.48
N LEU A 9 -6.49 13.50 -39.96
CA LEU A 9 -6.77 13.78 -38.61
C LEU A 9 -5.68 13.10 -37.86
N MET A 10 -4.64 13.84 -37.68
CA MET A 10 -3.70 13.47 -36.69
C MET A 10 -4.43 13.63 -35.36
N ILE A 11 -5.14 12.61 -35.02
CA ILE A 11 -5.45 12.45 -33.65
C ILE A 11 -4.12 12.25 -32.99
N LEU A 12 -3.62 13.32 -32.56
CA LEU A 12 -2.71 13.27 -31.49
C LEU A 12 -3.47 12.60 -30.38
N ALA A 13 -3.46 11.33 -30.40
CA ALA A 13 -3.67 10.62 -29.18
C ALA A 13 -2.51 11.06 -28.29
N LEU A 14 -2.73 12.13 -27.65
CA LEU A 14 -2.01 12.44 -26.49
C LEU A 14 -2.39 11.35 -25.53
N GLY A 15 -1.75 10.24 -25.71
CA GLY A 15 -1.50 9.43 -24.59
C GLY A 15 -0.83 10.33 -23.59
N LEU A 16 -1.64 11.02 -22.86
CA LEU A 16 -1.16 11.64 -21.68
C LEU A 16 -0.60 10.50 -20.87
N PRO A 17 0.68 10.45 -20.73
CA PRO A 17 1.21 9.58 -19.74
C PRO A 17 0.41 9.89 -18.50
N ALA A 18 0.22 8.95 -17.69
CA ALA A 18 -0.26 9.18 -16.39
C ALA A 18 0.65 10.21 -15.73
N ALA A 19 0.61 11.40 -16.29
CA ALA A 19 1.54 12.45 -15.99
C ALA A 19 1.15 12.98 -14.68
N GLY A 20 0.93 12.48 -13.77
CA GLY A 20 0.65 12.90 -12.46
C GLY A 20 1.01 11.82 -11.47
N GLN A 21 1.40 10.67 -11.98
CA GLN A 21 1.89 9.67 -11.08
C GLN A 21 3.38 9.85 -10.95
N SER A 22 3.75 10.72 -10.03
CA SER A 22 5.13 10.75 -9.64
C SER A 22 5.41 9.46 -8.88
N ASN A 23 6.46 8.76 -9.28
CA ASN A 23 6.94 7.61 -8.55
C ASN A 23 7.80 8.02 -7.35
N ASP A 24 7.48 9.17 -6.76
CA ASP A 24 8.23 9.67 -5.62
C ASP A 24 7.96 8.86 -4.36
N THR A 25 6.90 8.07 -4.35
CA THR A 25 6.51 7.24 -3.22
C THR A 25 6.17 5.81 -3.65
N PRO A 26 7.12 5.10 -4.27
CA PRO A 26 6.84 3.77 -4.83
C PRO A 26 6.43 2.74 -3.77
N TRP A 27 6.84 2.94 -2.53
CA TRP A 27 6.47 2.04 -1.43
C TRP A 27 4.98 2.06 -1.11
N GLN A 28 4.26 3.12 -1.48
CA GLN A 28 2.83 3.21 -1.19
C GLN A 28 2.03 2.15 -1.94
N ALA A 29 2.45 1.78 -3.13
CA ALA A 29 1.83 0.70 -3.87
C ALA A 29 1.96 -0.65 -3.14
N THR A 30 3.09 -0.88 -2.49
CA THR A 30 3.31 -2.08 -1.68
C THR A 30 2.35 -2.12 -0.50
N VAL A 31 2.21 -1.00 0.20
CA VAL A 31 1.28 -0.90 1.33
C VAL A 31 -0.15 -1.17 0.88
N THR A 32 -0.58 -0.52 -0.19
CA THR A 32 -1.92 -0.72 -0.74
C THR A 32 -2.16 -2.17 -1.13
N ALA A 33 -1.20 -2.79 -1.82
CA ALA A 33 -1.33 -4.18 -2.23
C ALA A 33 -1.50 -5.12 -1.04
N GLN A 34 -0.75 -4.89 0.03
CA GLN A 34 -0.88 -5.71 1.23
C GLN A 34 -2.24 -5.51 1.91
N ILE A 35 -2.68 -4.26 2.04
CA ILE A 35 -3.96 -3.95 2.66
C ILE A 35 -5.11 -4.57 1.86
N GLU A 36 -5.08 -4.45 0.55
CA GLU A 36 -6.11 -5.04 -0.31
C GLU A 36 -6.10 -6.56 -0.23
N ALA A 37 -4.94 -7.17 -0.13
CA ALA A 37 -4.83 -8.61 0.06
C ALA A 37 -5.46 -9.05 1.39
N PHE A 38 -5.24 -8.32 2.47
CA PHE A 38 -5.91 -8.59 3.74
C PHE A 38 -7.42 -8.50 3.61
N ARG A 39 -7.92 -7.45 2.95
CA ARG A 39 -9.37 -7.27 2.75
C ARG A 39 -9.99 -8.39 1.92
N ALA A 40 -9.21 -8.93 0.99
CA ALA A 40 -9.65 -10.04 0.14
C ALA A 40 -9.46 -11.41 0.79
N SER A 41 -8.97 -11.45 2.02
CA SER A 41 -8.61 -12.68 2.72
C SER A 41 -7.59 -13.50 1.95
N ASP A 42 -6.72 -12.83 1.22
CA ASP A 42 -5.65 -13.46 0.45
C ASP A 42 -4.35 -13.40 1.24
N GLY A 43 -4.18 -14.36 2.12
CA GLY A 43 -3.01 -14.42 3.01
C GLY A 43 -1.70 -14.56 2.24
N ALA A 44 -1.70 -15.31 1.16
CA ALA A 44 -0.49 -15.50 0.35
C ALA A 44 -0.02 -14.18 -0.27
N ALA A 45 -0.95 -13.42 -0.86
CA ALA A 45 -0.63 -12.13 -1.44
C ALA A 45 -0.19 -11.12 -0.38
N ALA A 46 -0.84 -11.13 0.79
CA ALA A 46 -0.48 -10.25 1.89
C ALA A 46 0.93 -10.55 2.40
N LEU A 47 1.25 -11.83 2.58
CA LEU A 47 2.57 -12.26 3.04
C LEU A 47 3.64 -11.93 1.99
N ASP A 48 3.30 -12.01 0.72
CA ASP A 48 4.25 -11.71 -0.35
C ASP A 48 4.72 -10.25 -0.32
N MET A 49 3.91 -9.34 0.20
CA MET A 49 4.29 -7.94 0.36
C MET A 49 5.15 -7.69 1.60
N ALA A 50 5.34 -8.68 2.45
CA ALA A 50 6.19 -8.58 3.62
C ALA A 50 7.66 -8.81 3.25
N SER A 51 8.56 -8.33 4.09
CA SER A 51 9.99 -8.51 3.89
C SER A 51 10.39 -9.98 3.96
N GLN A 52 11.54 -10.30 3.42
CA GLN A 52 12.09 -11.65 3.44
C GLN A 52 12.20 -12.19 4.87
N ALA A 53 12.58 -11.33 5.80
CA ALA A 53 12.70 -11.72 7.21
C ALA A 53 11.33 -12.12 7.78
N PHE A 54 10.27 -11.43 7.40
CA PHE A 54 8.92 -11.78 7.81
C PHE A 54 8.47 -13.09 7.19
N LYS A 55 8.68 -13.24 5.89
CA LYS A 55 8.30 -14.46 5.17
C LYS A 55 8.95 -15.70 5.79
N ALA A 56 10.18 -15.57 6.26
CA ALA A 56 10.90 -16.68 6.86
C ALA A 56 10.25 -17.17 8.16
N GLN A 57 9.45 -16.35 8.80
CA GLN A 57 8.77 -16.70 10.04
C GLN A 57 7.43 -17.39 9.83
N PHE A 58 6.87 -17.31 8.64
CA PHE A 58 5.52 -17.82 8.37
C PHE A 58 5.53 -18.70 7.13
N GLU A 59 5.49 -20.02 7.34
CA GLU A 59 5.38 -20.96 6.22
C GLU A 59 3.95 -21.05 5.70
N ASP A 60 2.98 -20.77 6.57
CA ASP A 60 1.56 -20.84 6.22
C ASP A 60 0.98 -19.42 6.17
N PRO A 61 0.52 -18.97 4.99
CA PRO A 61 -0.08 -17.64 4.87
C PRO A 61 -1.30 -17.43 5.77
N ASP A 62 -2.07 -18.46 6.05
CA ASP A 62 -3.23 -18.34 6.93
C ASP A 62 -2.80 -18.08 8.37
N LEU A 63 -1.70 -18.68 8.79
CA LEU A 63 -1.12 -18.40 10.11
C LEU A 63 -0.59 -16.97 10.20
N PHE A 64 -0.08 -16.45 9.10
CA PHE A 64 0.36 -15.05 9.04
C PHE A 64 -0.80 -14.11 9.31
N VAL A 65 -1.91 -14.26 8.59
CA VAL A 65 -3.10 -13.41 8.75
C VAL A 65 -3.64 -13.53 10.18
N ALA A 66 -3.73 -14.75 10.69
CA ALA A 66 -4.22 -14.99 12.05
C ALA A 66 -3.32 -14.33 13.09
N ALA A 67 -2.01 -14.39 12.91
CA ALA A 67 -1.05 -13.78 13.84
C ALA A 67 -1.17 -12.25 13.81
N ILE A 68 -1.33 -11.67 12.62
CA ILE A 68 -1.51 -10.22 12.48
C ILE A 68 -2.79 -9.78 13.19
N ALA A 69 -3.90 -10.46 12.97
CA ALA A 69 -5.16 -10.12 13.62
C ALA A 69 -5.08 -10.29 15.15
N ALA A 70 -4.47 -11.38 15.61
CA ALA A 70 -4.34 -11.65 17.04
C ALA A 70 -3.40 -10.69 17.77
N SER A 71 -2.47 -10.08 17.04
CA SER A 71 -1.49 -9.16 17.61
C SER A 71 -1.99 -7.72 17.73
N GLY A 72 -3.28 -7.47 17.49
CA GLY A 72 -3.86 -6.15 17.61
C GLY A 72 -3.95 -5.38 16.29
N TYR A 73 -3.65 -6.03 15.17
CA TYR A 73 -3.70 -5.39 13.85
C TYR A 73 -4.98 -5.71 13.08
N ALA A 74 -5.98 -6.29 13.73
CA ALA A 74 -7.26 -6.58 13.09
C ALA A 74 -7.86 -5.35 12.38
N PRO A 75 -7.75 -4.12 12.89
CA PRO A 75 -8.27 -2.96 12.18
C PRO A 75 -7.68 -2.76 10.78
N ILE A 76 -6.45 -3.17 10.55
CA ILE A 76 -5.86 -3.12 9.21
C ILE A 76 -6.51 -4.18 8.31
N VAL A 77 -6.62 -5.40 8.81
CA VAL A 77 -7.17 -6.54 8.07
C VAL A 77 -8.61 -6.28 7.65
N THR A 78 -9.39 -5.62 8.51
CA THR A 78 -10.80 -5.37 8.29
C THR A 78 -11.10 -3.92 7.90
N SER A 79 -10.10 -3.13 7.60
CA SER A 79 -10.29 -1.71 7.29
C SER A 79 -11.17 -1.50 6.06
N ARG A 80 -11.96 -0.43 6.09
CA ARG A 80 -12.80 -0.04 4.97
C ARG A 80 -12.07 0.81 3.96
N SER A 81 -11.18 1.65 4.44
CA SER A 81 -10.40 2.54 3.60
C SER A 81 -9.10 2.90 4.30
N HIS A 82 -8.17 3.38 3.51
CA HIS A 82 -6.91 3.90 4.03
C HIS A 82 -6.47 5.10 3.20
N SER A 83 -5.65 5.94 3.80
CA SER A 83 -5.02 7.06 3.13
C SER A 83 -3.60 7.24 3.66
N PHE A 84 -2.76 7.87 2.84
CA PHE A 84 -1.37 8.06 3.21
C PHE A 84 -1.17 9.43 3.84
N GLY A 85 -0.43 9.44 4.94
CA GLY A 85 0.01 10.67 5.57
C GLY A 85 1.45 10.99 5.21
N THR A 86 2.16 11.59 6.14
CA THR A 86 3.54 11.95 5.94
C THR A 86 4.44 10.72 5.87
N PHE A 87 5.60 10.90 5.28
CA PHE A 87 6.62 9.85 5.26
C PHE A 87 7.98 10.45 5.56
N ASP A 88 8.88 9.59 5.99
CA ASP A 88 10.24 9.97 6.30
C ASP A 88 11.20 8.96 5.68
N LYS A 89 12.07 9.43 4.79
CA LYS A 89 13.10 8.58 4.22
C LYS A 89 14.25 8.48 5.21
N VAL A 90 14.32 7.33 5.86
CA VAL A 90 15.41 7.06 6.81
C VAL A 90 16.73 6.84 6.08
N SER A 91 16.65 6.20 4.90
CA SER A 91 17.77 5.98 4.01
C SER A 91 17.24 5.82 2.59
N GLU A 92 18.11 5.52 1.64
CA GLU A 92 17.69 5.25 0.27
C GLU A 92 16.85 3.99 0.16
N THR A 93 16.98 3.07 1.12
CA THR A 93 16.31 1.78 1.08
C THR A 93 15.33 1.59 2.23
N GLN A 94 15.10 2.61 3.04
CA GLN A 94 14.17 2.50 4.18
C GLN A 94 13.33 3.75 4.32
N VAL A 95 12.03 3.54 4.54
CA VAL A 95 11.05 4.62 4.69
C VAL A 95 10.11 4.27 5.83
N LEU A 96 9.74 5.30 6.59
CA LEU A 96 8.63 5.24 7.52
C LEU A 96 7.46 5.98 6.88
N GLN A 97 6.33 5.32 6.74
CA GLN A 97 5.14 5.88 6.09
C GLN A 97 3.97 5.86 7.05
N VAL A 98 3.40 7.01 7.29
CA VAL A 98 2.15 7.10 8.06
C VAL A 98 0.99 6.70 7.16
N VAL A 99 0.12 5.84 7.67
CA VAL A 99 -1.09 5.40 6.98
C VAL A 99 -2.26 5.53 7.96
N ARG A 100 -3.34 6.14 7.49
CA ARG A 100 -4.56 6.26 8.28
C ARG A 100 -5.59 5.28 7.78
N PHE A 101 -6.29 4.66 8.71
CA PHE A 101 -7.30 3.65 8.41
C PHE A 101 -8.63 4.04 9.01
N VAL A 102 -9.68 3.66 8.29
CA VAL A 102 -11.03 3.66 8.83
C VAL A 102 -11.44 2.21 9.05
N GLY A 103 -11.68 1.85 10.30
CA GLY A 103 -12.12 0.51 10.66
C GLY A 103 -13.59 0.25 10.29
N PRO A 104 -14.05 -0.99 10.45
CA PRO A 104 -15.43 -1.34 10.08
C PRO A 104 -16.49 -0.62 10.91
N ASP A 105 -16.16 -0.18 12.10
CA ASP A 105 -17.01 0.60 12.98
C ASP A 105 -16.80 2.11 12.85
N GLN A 106 -16.10 2.53 11.79
CA GLN A 106 -15.73 3.91 11.52
C GLN A 106 -14.74 4.50 12.53
N THR A 107 -14.14 3.69 13.34
CA THR A 107 -13.05 4.13 14.22
C THR A 107 -11.83 4.45 13.38
N LEU A 108 -11.15 5.53 13.74
CA LEU A 108 -9.95 5.96 13.04
C LEU A 108 -8.70 5.40 13.70
N TYR A 109 -7.80 4.93 12.88
CA TYR A 109 -6.52 4.39 13.31
C TYR A 109 -5.40 5.03 12.51
N GLU A 110 -4.24 5.11 13.12
CA GLU A 110 -3.04 5.56 12.45
C GLU A 110 -1.95 4.51 12.63
N ALA A 111 -1.28 4.18 11.53
CA ALA A 111 -0.18 3.24 11.56
C ALA A 111 1.07 3.88 11.01
N VAL A 112 2.21 3.43 11.48
CA VAL A 112 3.50 3.74 10.88
C VAL A 112 4.03 2.45 10.29
N TYR A 113 4.18 2.45 8.97
CA TYR A 113 4.74 1.33 8.23
C TYR A 113 6.23 1.55 8.06
N GLN A 114 7.00 0.54 8.38
CA GLN A 114 8.40 0.51 8.06
C GLN A 114 8.57 -0.30 6.78
N LEU A 115 9.13 0.33 5.76
CA LEU A 115 9.30 -0.29 4.45
C LEU A 115 10.76 -0.35 4.09
N THR A 116 11.14 -1.43 3.44
CA THR A 116 12.50 -1.64 2.98
C THR A 116 12.48 -1.99 1.50
N ASP A 117 13.41 -1.40 0.75
CA ASP A 117 13.60 -1.73 -0.65
C ASP A 117 14.60 -2.87 -0.72
N GLU A 118 14.09 -4.05 -1.01
CA GLU A 118 14.92 -5.27 -1.05
C GLU A 118 15.40 -5.54 -2.46
N PRO A 119 16.64 -6.00 -2.62
CA PRO A 119 17.14 -6.35 -3.94
C PRO A 119 16.25 -7.40 -4.59
N ASP A 120 16.03 -7.26 -5.90
CA ASP A 120 15.28 -8.19 -6.75
C ASP A 120 13.77 -8.20 -6.55
N VAL A 121 13.26 -7.74 -5.42
CA VAL A 121 11.82 -7.78 -5.14
C VAL A 121 11.21 -6.39 -4.93
N GLY A 122 12.01 -5.40 -4.62
CA GLY A 122 11.53 -4.03 -4.42
C GLY A 122 11.02 -3.77 -3.00
N TRP A 123 10.15 -2.80 -2.88
CA TRP A 123 9.66 -2.37 -1.58
C TRP A 123 8.80 -3.42 -0.91
N ARG A 124 9.09 -3.66 0.37
CA ARG A 124 8.37 -4.65 1.18
C ARG A 124 8.11 -4.10 2.58
N VAL A 125 7.05 -4.57 3.19
CA VAL A 125 6.68 -4.16 4.55
C VAL A 125 7.55 -4.92 5.55
N GLN A 126 8.32 -4.19 6.32
CA GLN A 126 9.20 -4.76 7.34
C GLN A 126 8.59 -4.72 8.73
N GLY A 127 7.72 -3.77 8.99
CA GLY A 127 7.06 -3.66 10.27
C GLY A 127 5.93 -2.66 10.23
N VAL A 128 5.04 -2.76 11.19
CA VAL A 128 3.91 -1.85 11.34
C VAL A 128 3.67 -1.61 12.82
N ALA A 129 3.45 -0.36 13.19
CA ALA A 129 2.96 -0.01 14.51
C ALA A 129 1.61 0.68 14.35
N LEU A 130 0.59 0.15 15.00
CA LEU A 130 -0.77 0.65 14.90
C LEU A 130 -1.21 1.27 16.21
N ARG A 131 -1.91 2.39 16.13
CA ARG A 131 -2.57 2.98 17.28
C ARG A 131 -3.94 3.48 16.87
N LYS A 132 -4.86 3.49 17.82
CA LYS A 132 -6.15 4.12 17.66
C LYS A 132 -5.93 5.62 17.78
N GLU A 133 -6.47 6.38 16.83
CA GLU A 133 -6.40 7.83 16.94
C GLU A 133 -7.20 8.31 18.16
N ALA A 134 -6.64 9.27 18.86
CA ALA A 134 -7.36 9.93 19.92
C ALA A 134 -8.59 10.59 19.32
N GLY A 135 -9.73 10.39 19.94
CA GLY A 135 -10.97 10.96 19.45
C GLY A 135 -10.85 12.46 19.35
N ILE A 136 -11.22 12.95 18.19
CA ILE A 136 -11.31 14.38 17.96
C ILE A 136 -12.62 14.83 18.53
N GLY A 137 -12.64 15.90 19.15
CA GLY A 137 -13.88 16.41 19.60
C GLY A 137 -14.23 16.02 20.97
N VAL A 138 -13.28 15.57 21.54
CA VAL A 138 -13.45 15.44 22.87
C VAL A 138 -14.01 16.66 23.48
#